data_1ea33a2be3cb0dd597252538bab3466b
#
_entry.id   1ea33a2be3cb0dd597252538bab3466b
#
_cell.length_a   1.000
_cell.length_b   1.000
_cell.length_c   1.000
_cell.angle_alpha   90.00
_cell.angle_beta   90.00
_cell.angle_gamma   90.00
#
_symmetry.space_group_name_H-M   'P 1'
#
loop_
_entity.id
_entity.type
_entity.pdbx_description
1 polymer ?
#
loop_
_entity_poly.entity_id
_entity_poly.type
_entity_poly.pdbx_seq_one_letter_code
_entity_poly.pdbx_strand_id
1 'polypeptide(L)'
;TTLIAAAVLYYLGTGPIRGFAVTLGVGIIASMVSAVVVTKYVLRQVVNMGLPVDVRVARSSKMKLDIVSKRKTSFGLSGLVIAIGLVALLLHGGLNPGIEFQGGTLLQLRFDQTASSEQVRSVLADYSLEKSALQETGDRTFLIRTKELSDEARRDVLAGLKAKIGHYEVLRIEKVGAVISSELKNNAFLALTMAAILMLVYIALRFEIKFAVAGVLALMHDVLITIGIFAILNIEVDSTFIAAILTIVGYSINDTI
;
A
#
# COMPACT_ATOMS: atom_id res chain seq x y z
N THR A 1 13.46 11.97 -6.81
CA THR A 1 12.15 11.34 -7.13
C THR A 1 11.38 11.00 -5.87
N THR A 2 11.89 10.16 -4.97
CA THR A 2 11.16 9.73 -3.75
C THR A 2 10.81 10.89 -2.81
N LEU A 3 11.62 11.95 -2.73
CA LEU A 3 11.27 13.18 -2.00
C LEU A 3 10.07 13.92 -2.61
N ILE A 4 9.86 13.82 -3.93
CA ILE A 4 8.67 14.37 -4.59
C ILE A 4 7.43 13.63 -4.09
N ALA A 5 7.47 12.29 -4.03
CA ALA A 5 6.38 11.50 -3.48
C ALA A 5 6.09 11.87 -2.01
N ALA A 6 7.14 11.99 -1.18
CA ALA A 6 7.00 12.40 0.22
C ALA A 6 6.37 13.80 0.35
N ALA A 7 6.79 14.76 -0.48
CA ALA A 7 6.23 16.11 -0.48
C ALA A 7 4.73 16.10 -0.87
N VAL A 8 4.38 15.39 -1.95
CA VAL A 8 2.97 15.26 -2.39
C VAL A 8 2.11 14.62 -1.31
N LEU A 9 2.58 13.53 -0.69
CA LEU A 9 1.89 12.88 0.42
C LEU A 9 1.74 13.80 1.65
N TYR A 10 2.72 14.63 1.92
CA TYR A 10 2.64 15.58 3.03
C TYR A 10 1.57 16.66 2.80
N TYR A 11 1.50 17.21 1.59
CA TYR A 11 0.55 18.29 1.27
C TYR A 11 -0.87 17.81 1.06
N LEU A 12 -1.06 16.67 0.37
CA LEU A 12 -2.37 16.14 -0.01
C LEU A 12 -2.86 15.02 0.91
N GLY A 13 -1.96 14.40 1.67
CA GLY A 13 -2.31 13.36 2.64
C GLY A 13 -2.97 13.92 3.89
N THR A 14 -3.78 13.10 4.54
CA THR A 14 -4.46 13.40 5.80
C THR A 14 -4.05 12.39 6.88
N GLY A 15 -4.13 12.80 8.14
CA GLY A 15 -3.90 11.90 9.28
C GLY A 15 -2.62 11.06 9.19
N PRO A 16 -2.72 9.73 9.22
CA PRO A 16 -1.57 8.81 9.20
C PRO A 16 -0.67 8.95 7.97
N ILE A 17 -1.24 9.28 6.79
CA ILE A 17 -0.49 9.45 5.55
C ILE A 17 0.50 10.61 5.65
N ARG A 18 0.10 11.72 6.27
CA ARG A 18 0.98 12.88 6.47
C ARG A 18 2.13 12.53 7.41
N GLY A 19 1.85 11.78 8.50
CA GLY A 19 2.88 11.26 9.39
C GLY A 19 3.89 10.36 8.67
N PHE A 20 3.38 9.43 7.83
CA PHE A 20 4.21 8.58 6.99
C PHE A 20 5.07 9.40 6.01
N ALA A 21 4.52 10.43 5.38
CA ALA A 21 5.26 11.30 4.46
C ALA A 21 6.44 12.01 5.14
N VAL A 22 6.26 12.47 6.37
CA VAL A 22 7.34 13.08 7.16
C VAL A 22 8.43 12.07 7.46
N THR A 23 8.08 10.88 7.97
CA THR A 23 9.07 9.84 8.29
C THR A 23 9.80 9.36 7.04
N LEU A 24 9.11 9.19 5.91
CA LEU A 24 9.70 8.86 4.62
C LEU A 24 10.70 9.95 4.18
N GLY A 25 10.30 11.21 4.22
CA GLY A 25 11.16 12.34 3.83
C GLY A 25 12.41 12.45 4.70
N VAL A 26 12.26 12.38 6.02
CA VAL A 26 13.39 12.38 6.96
C VAL A 26 14.30 11.17 6.73
N GLY A 27 13.72 9.98 6.53
CA GLY A 27 14.48 8.75 6.25
C GLY A 27 15.34 8.87 4.99
N ILE A 28 14.80 9.44 3.92
CA ILE A 28 15.55 9.66 2.66
C ILE A 28 16.69 10.65 2.86
N ILE A 29 16.44 11.77 3.53
CA ILE A 29 17.49 12.77 3.81
C ILE A 29 18.58 12.16 4.68
N ALA A 30 18.22 11.44 5.75
CA ALA A 30 19.18 10.75 6.61
C ALA A 30 20.01 9.71 5.86
N SER A 31 19.36 8.93 4.96
CA SER A 31 20.04 7.96 4.10
C SER A 31 21.04 8.63 3.15
N MET A 32 20.68 9.78 2.56
CA MET A 32 21.60 10.55 1.70
C MET A 32 22.79 11.08 2.50
N VAL A 33 22.55 11.64 3.68
CA VAL A 33 23.63 12.12 4.56
C VAL A 33 24.56 10.96 4.95
N SER A 34 23.98 9.83 5.36
CA SER A 34 24.75 8.63 5.73
C SER A 34 25.58 8.11 4.54
N ALA A 35 24.98 7.96 3.37
CA ALA A 35 25.66 7.45 2.19
C ALA A 35 26.76 8.36 1.68
N VAL A 36 26.57 9.68 1.72
CA VAL A 36 27.53 10.63 1.14
C VAL A 36 28.56 11.09 2.19
N VAL A 37 28.11 11.49 3.37
CA VAL A 37 28.99 12.12 4.38
C VAL A 37 29.65 11.08 5.25
N VAL A 38 28.83 10.21 5.89
CA VAL A 38 29.35 9.23 6.87
C VAL A 38 30.23 8.20 6.19
N THR A 39 29.78 7.64 5.06
CA THR A 39 30.56 6.63 4.32
C THR A 39 31.88 7.23 3.82
N LYS A 40 31.86 8.44 3.29
CA LYS A 40 33.09 9.14 2.85
C LYS A 40 34.06 9.39 4.01
N TYR A 41 33.53 9.79 5.17
CA TYR A 41 34.35 10.01 6.36
C TYR A 41 34.97 8.71 6.86
N VAL A 42 34.17 7.65 6.99
CA VAL A 42 34.63 6.32 7.43
C VAL A 42 35.70 5.77 6.48
N LEU A 43 35.47 5.84 5.17
CA LEU A 43 36.44 5.37 4.17
C LEU A 43 37.76 6.15 4.26
N ARG A 44 37.71 7.48 4.46
CA ARG A 44 38.93 8.28 4.69
C ARG A 44 39.69 7.81 5.91
N GLN A 45 39.01 7.53 7.04
CA GLN A 45 39.70 7.05 8.25
C GLN A 45 40.31 5.67 8.03
N VAL A 46 39.62 4.75 7.38
CA VAL A 46 40.14 3.43 7.05
C VAL A 46 41.40 3.51 6.19
N VAL A 47 41.40 4.36 5.18
CA VAL A 47 42.58 4.61 4.33
C VAL A 47 43.73 5.24 5.13
N ASN A 48 43.43 6.22 6.00
CA ASN A 48 44.44 6.89 6.83
C ASN A 48 45.07 5.94 7.87
N MET A 49 44.35 4.94 8.32
CA MET A 49 44.85 3.90 9.23
C MET A 49 45.77 2.88 8.53
N GLY A 50 45.99 3.02 7.23
CA GLY A 50 46.82 2.10 6.46
C GLY A 50 46.24 0.68 6.36
N LEU A 51 44.98 0.52 6.66
CA LEU A 51 44.29 -0.76 6.50
C LEU A 51 44.23 -1.08 5.00
N PRO A 52 44.67 -2.28 4.56
CA PRO A 52 44.55 -2.64 3.15
C PRO A 52 43.04 -2.70 2.80
N VAL A 53 42.60 -1.68 2.10
CA VAL A 53 41.27 -1.71 1.47
C VAL A 53 41.43 -2.61 0.24
N ASP A 54 41.50 -3.92 0.49
CA ASP A 54 41.46 -4.90 -0.58
C ASP A 54 40.03 -4.94 -1.11
N VAL A 55 39.77 -4.07 -2.07
CA VAL A 55 38.51 -4.14 -2.84
C VAL A 55 38.64 -5.36 -3.75
N ARG A 56 38.74 -6.53 -3.16
CA ARG A 56 38.40 -7.75 -3.87
C ARG A 56 36.91 -7.64 -4.14
N VAL A 57 36.56 -7.14 -5.31
CA VAL A 57 35.26 -7.41 -5.90
C VAL A 57 35.07 -8.90 -5.72
N ALA A 58 34.22 -9.30 -4.78
CA ALA A 58 33.92 -10.68 -4.51
C ALA A 58 33.62 -11.28 -5.89
N ARG A 59 34.53 -12.14 -6.35
CA ARG A 59 34.48 -12.71 -7.70
C ARG A 59 33.14 -13.43 -7.74
N SER A 60 32.15 -12.73 -8.30
CA SER A 60 30.75 -13.13 -8.35
C SER A 60 30.72 -14.61 -8.70
N SER A 61 30.18 -15.39 -7.78
CA SER A 61 29.86 -16.79 -7.96
C SER A 61 29.35 -17.02 -9.38
N LYS A 62 29.77 -18.09 -10.01
CA LYS A 62 29.55 -18.43 -11.43
C LYS A 62 28.09 -18.53 -11.90
N MET A 63 27.15 -17.95 -11.21
CA MET A 63 25.77 -17.85 -11.64
C MET A 63 25.66 -16.72 -12.66
N LYS A 64 26.01 -17.02 -13.90
CA LYS A 64 25.73 -16.14 -15.05
C LYS A 64 24.22 -16.19 -15.33
N LEU A 65 23.47 -15.43 -14.56
CA LEU A 65 22.07 -15.15 -14.90
C LEU A 65 22.07 -14.18 -16.08
N ASP A 66 21.95 -14.76 -17.27
CA ASP A 66 21.76 -13.96 -18.48
C ASP A 66 20.30 -13.49 -18.58
N ILE A 67 20.01 -12.43 -17.84
CA ILE A 67 18.67 -11.84 -17.74
C ILE A 67 18.27 -11.21 -19.09
N VAL A 68 19.24 -10.62 -19.81
CA VAL A 68 18.97 -9.89 -21.05
C VAL A 68 18.55 -10.82 -22.17
N SER A 69 19.17 -12.01 -22.32
CA SER A 69 18.76 -12.97 -23.35
C SER A 69 17.38 -13.60 -23.01
N LYS A 70 17.01 -13.68 -21.72
CA LYS A 70 15.71 -14.21 -21.26
C LYS A 70 14.61 -13.15 -21.18
N ARG A 71 14.83 -11.93 -21.72
CA ARG A 71 13.86 -10.82 -21.65
C ARG A 71 12.44 -11.20 -22.11
N LYS A 72 12.31 -12.02 -23.18
CA LYS A 72 10.99 -12.45 -23.67
C LYS A 72 10.23 -13.29 -22.64
N THR A 73 10.93 -14.16 -21.93
CA THR A 73 10.34 -14.99 -20.86
C THR A 73 9.92 -14.11 -19.67
N SER A 74 10.76 -13.14 -19.28
CA SER A 74 10.46 -12.21 -18.19
C SER A 74 9.25 -11.34 -18.51
N PHE A 75 9.18 -10.76 -19.72
CA PHE A 75 8.00 -10.01 -20.16
C PHE A 75 6.74 -10.89 -20.27
N GLY A 76 6.88 -12.15 -20.72
CA GLY A 76 5.78 -13.09 -20.76
C GLY A 76 5.23 -13.40 -19.36
N LEU A 77 6.11 -13.63 -18.39
CA LEU A 77 5.72 -13.89 -17.00
C LEU A 77 5.04 -12.66 -16.36
N SER A 78 5.64 -11.48 -16.53
CA SER A 78 5.04 -10.23 -16.03
C SER A 78 3.67 -9.95 -16.68
N GLY A 79 3.59 -10.14 -18.01
CA GLY A 79 2.33 -9.96 -18.74
C GLY A 79 1.25 -10.93 -18.28
N LEU A 80 1.63 -12.18 -17.95
CA LEU A 80 0.72 -13.18 -17.37
C LEU A 80 0.20 -12.74 -16.00
N VAL A 81 1.08 -12.25 -15.11
CA VAL A 81 0.67 -11.77 -13.78
C VAL A 81 -0.28 -10.58 -13.90
N ILE A 82 0.04 -9.62 -14.79
CA ILE A 82 -0.84 -8.47 -15.05
C ILE A 82 -2.19 -8.93 -15.61
N ALA A 83 -2.19 -9.87 -16.57
CA ALA A 83 -3.42 -10.39 -17.16
C ALA A 83 -4.30 -11.09 -16.10
N ILE A 84 -3.73 -11.92 -15.24
CA ILE A 84 -4.44 -12.58 -14.14
C ILE A 84 -4.99 -11.53 -13.18
N GLY A 85 -4.20 -10.49 -12.84
CA GLY A 85 -4.63 -9.37 -12.00
C GLY A 85 -5.81 -8.61 -12.59
N LEU A 86 -5.78 -8.31 -13.89
CA LEU A 86 -6.89 -7.65 -14.59
C LEU A 86 -8.16 -8.51 -14.62
N VAL A 87 -8.02 -9.83 -14.85
CA VAL A 87 -9.16 -10.76 -14.78
C VAL A 87 -9.74 -10.80 -13.38
N ALA A 88 -8.91 -10.88 -12.34
CA ALA A 88 -9.36 -10.84 -10.95
C ALA A 88 -10.10 -9.54 -10.63
N LEU A 89 -9.59 -8.42 -11.12
CA LEU A 89 -10.20 -7.09 -10.96
C LEU A 89 -11.59 -7.03 -11.61
N LEU A 90 -11.75 -7.64 -12.78
CA LEU A 90 -13.05 -7.73 -13.46
C LEU A 90 -14.02 -8.66 -12.73
N LEU A 91 -13.54 -9.82 -12.26
CA LEU A 91 -14.37 -10.80 -11.54
C LEU A 91 -14.86 -10.28 -10.18
N HIS A 92 -14.03 -9.52 -9.48
CA HIS A 92 -14.39 -8.91 -8.19
C HIS A 92 -15.18 -7.58 -8.34
N GLY A 93 -15.37 -7.08 -9.57
CA GLY A 93 -16.04 -5.81 -9.82
C GLY A 93 -15.20 -4.58 -9.44
N GLY A 94 -13.88 -4.72 -9.38
CA GLY A 94 -12.92 -3.67 -9.02
C GLY A 94 -11.98 -4.07 -7.89
N LEU A 95 -11.27 -3.09 -7.33
CA LEU A 95 -10.50 -3.24 -6.10
C LEU A 95 -11.48 -3.31 -4.91
N ASN A 96 -11.04 -3.86 -3.79
CA ASN A 96 -11.81 -3.92 -2.54
C ASN A 96 -11.52 -2.65 -1.70
N PRO A 97 -12.26 -1.53 -1.87
CA PRO A 97 -11.99 -0.31 -1.15
C PRO A 97 -12.45 -0.41 0.30
N GLY A 98 -11.60 0.10 1.20
CA GLY A 98 -11.89 0.22 2.62
C GLY A 98 -12.93 1.29 2.94
N ILE A 99 -13.32 1.36 4.20
CA ILE A 99 -14.29 2.35 4.69
C ILE A 99 -13.82 3.80 4.48
N GLU A 100 -12.51 4.03 4.38
CA GLU A 100 -11.96 5.35 4.09
C GLU A 100 -12.40 5.86 2.71
N PHE A 101 -12.61 4.97 1.74
CA PHE A 101 -13.00 5.31 0.38
C PHE A 101 -14.48 5.03 0.05
N GLN A 102 -15.12 4.13 0.79
CA GLN A 102 -16.56 3.85 0.62
C GLN A 102 -17.43 4.61 1.61
N GLY A 103 -16.89 5.03 2.74
CA GLY A 103 -17.63 5.44 3.91
C GLY A 103 -18.19 4.23 4.66
N GLY A 104 -18.62 4.43 5.89
CA GLY A 104 -19.21 3.38 6.68
C GLY A 104 -18.65 3.25 8.08
N THR A 105 -18.98 2.13 8.73
CA THR A 105 -18.47 1.77 10.05
C THR A 105 -17.75 0.43 9.98
N LEU A 106 -16.54 0.39 10.54
CA LEU A 106 -15.72 -0.80 10.70
C LEU A 106 -15.73 -1.20 12.16
N LEU A 107 -16.07 -2.47 12.40
CA LEU A 107 -16.02 -3.09 13.72
C LEU A 107 -15.06 -4.29 13.64
N GLN A 108 -14.01 -4.28 14.42
CA GLN A 108 -13.11 -5.43 14.58
C GLN A 108 -13.32 -5.99 15.98
N LEU A 109 -13.85 -7.20 16.02
CA LEU A 109 -14.28 -7.87 17.27
C LEU A 109 -13.58 -9.22 17.37
N ARG A 110 -13.06 -9.53 18.54
CA ARG A 110 -12.52 -10.85 18.87
C ARG A 110 -13.45 -11.53 19.87
N PHE A 111 -14.09 -12.62 19.46
CA PHE A 111 -14.98 -13.38 20.33
C PHE A 111 -14.21 -14.31 21.26
N ASP A 112 -14.68 -14.46 22.50
CA ASP A 112 -14.09 -15.41 23.46
C ASP A 112 -14.39 -16.86 23.06
N GLN A 113 -15.52 -17.09 22.39
CA GLN A 113 -15.94 -18.38 21.86
C GLN A 113 -15.75 -18.44 20.36
N THR A 114 -15.65 -19.65 19.81
CA THR A 114 -15.63 -19.86 18.36
C THR A 114 -16.97 -19.48 17.79
N ALA A 115 -17.03 -18.46 16.96
CA ALA A 115 -18.19 -18.03 16.21
C ALA A 115 -18.04 -18.40 14.74
N SER A 116 -19.12 -18.74 14.05
CA SER A 116 -19.10 -18.91 12.61
C SER A 116 -19.49 -17.60 11.91
N SER A 117 -18.98 -17.41 10.69
CA SER A 117 -19.37 -16.27 9.85
C SER A 117 -20.90 -16.21 9.61
N GLU A 118 -21.56 -17.38 9.57
CA GLU A 118 -23.03 -17.46 9.44
C GLU A 118 -23.77 -16.94 10.68
N GLN A 119 -23.27 -17.28 11.87
CA GLN A 119 -23.84 -16.76 13.12
C GLN A 119 -23.73 -15.24 13.19
N VAL A 120 -22.55 -14.70 12.87
CA VAL A 120 -22.37 -13.25 12.85
C VAL A 120 -23.29 -12.60 11.82
N ARG A 121 -23.38 -13.15 10.61
CA ARG A 121 -24.26 -12.65 9.54
C ARG A 121 -25.74 -12.72 9.91
N SER A 122 -26.17 -13.78 10.58
CA SER A 122 -27.54 -13.91 11.08
C SER A 122 -27.91 -12.80 12.08
N VAL A 123 -27.01 -12.47 13.00
CA VAL A 123 -27.22 -11.35 13.93
C VAL A 123 -27.23 -10.01 13.18
N LEU A 124 -26.37 -9.80 12.22
CA LEU A 124 -26.34 -8.57 11.43
C LEU A 124 -27.62 -8.39 10.60
N ALA A 125 -28.25 -9.48 10.15
CA ALA A 125 -29.50 -9.44 9.41
C ALA A 125 -30.68 -8.86 10.25
N ASP A 126 -30.70 -9.08 11.55
CA ASP A 126 -31.72 -8.48 12.44
C ASP A 126 -31.69 -6.94 12.45
N TYR A 127 -30.55 -6.38 12.08
CA TYR A 127 -30.31 -4.92 12.02
C TYR A 127 -30.27 -4.39 10.58
N SER A 128 -30.74 -5.16 9.58
CA SER A 128 -30.69 -4.82 8.15
C SER A 128 -29.28 -4.57 7.65
N LEU A 129 -28.35 -5.39 8.14
CA LEU A 129 -26.91 -5.34 7.81
C LEU A 129 -26.42 -6.67 7.19
N GLU A 130 -27.31 -7.48 6.62
CA GLU A 130 -26.99 -8.77 5.99
C GLU A 130 -25.97 -8.65 4.85
N LYS A 131 -25.96 -7.51 4.16
CA LYS A 131 -25.03 -7.21 3.05
C LYS A 131 -23.69 -6.68 3.49
N SER A 132 -23.44 -6.57 4.80
CA SER A 132 -22.16 -6.11 5.33
C SER A 132 -21.02 -7.04 4.91
N ALA A 133 -19.88 -6.45 4.56
CA ALA A 133 -18.68 -7.23 4.29
C ALA A 133 -18.18 -7.81 5.62
N LEU A 134 -18.11 -9.12 5.69
CA LEU A 134 -17.65 -9.87 6.86
C LEU A 134 -16.41 -10.65 6.47
N GLN A 135 -15.31 -10.42 7.16
CA GLN A 135 -14.04 -11.09 6.97
C GLN A 135 -13.55 -11.66 8.29
N GLU A 136 -13.26 -12.95 8.30
CA GLU A 136 -12.61 -13.60 9.42
C GLU A 136 -11.11 -13.41 9.32
N THR A 137 -10.50 -12.86 10.38
CA THR A 137 -9.09 -12.50 10.40
C THR A 137 -8.42 -13.16 11.60
N GLY A 138 -7.84 -14.36 11.39
CA GLY A 138 -7.17 -15.10 12.45
C GLY A 138 -8.15 -15.69 13.48
N ASP A 139 -7.63 -16.02 14.69
CA ASP A 139 -8.34 -16.77 15.72
C ASP A 139 -9.53 -15.97 16.29
N ARG A 140 -10.74 -16.38 15.91
CA ARG A 140 -12.02 -15.84 16.43
C ARG A 140 -12.20 -14.32 16.24
N THR A 141 -11.46 -13.71 15.31
CA THR A 141 -11.52 -12.28 15.03
C THR A 141 -12.30 -12.00 13.77
N PHE A 142 -13.30 -11.16 13.86
CA PHE A 142 -14.15 -10.73 12.75
C PHE A 142 -13.97 -9.25 12.47
N LEU A 143 -13.74 -8.94 11.19
CA LEU A 143 -13.76 -7.59 10.65
C LEU A 143 -15.09 -7.39 9.92
N ILE A 144 -15.93 -6.51 10.46
CA ILE A 144 -17.29 -6.23 9.97
C ILE A 144 -17.30 -4.82 9.43
N ARG A 145 -17.57 -4.67 8.12
CA ARG A 145 -17.72 -3.36 7.47
C ARG A 145 -19.19 -3.19 7.09
N THR A 146 -19.78 -2.12 7.61
CA THR A 146 -21.20 -1.81 7.39
C THR A 146 -21.34 -0.42 6.76
N LYS A 147 -22.56 -0.11 6.28
CA LYS A 147 -22.95 1.28 6.04
C LYS A 147 -22.71 2.12 7.30
N GLU A 148 -22.68 3.44 7.13
CA GLU A 148 -22.52 4.34 8.27
C GLU A 148 -23.60 4.11 9.32
N LEU A 149 -23.17 3.80 10.55
CA LEU A 149 -24.05 3.58 11.69
C LEU A 149 -24.09 4.83 12.59
N SER A 150 -25.29 5.15 13.11
CA SER A 150 -25.39 6.05 14.24
C SER A 150 -24.80 5.41 15.49
N ASP A 151 -24.50 6.21 16.51
CA ASP A 151 -23.98 5.68 17.77
C ASP A 151 -24.97 4.76 18.49
N GLU A 152 -26.28 5.00 18.31
CA GLU A 152 -27.33 4.12 18.83
C GLU A 152 -27.34 2.80 18.08
N ALA A 153 -27.47 2.82 16.75
CA ALA A 153 -27.47 1.62 15.94
C ALA A 153 -26.20 0.76 16.14
N ARG A 154 -25.06 1.40 16.32
CA ARG A 154 -23.81 0.69 16.63
C ARG A 154 -23.91 -0.03 17.98
N ARG A 155 -24.40 0.64 19.02
CA ARG A 155 -24.60 0.02 20.35
C ARG A 155 -25.56 -1.15 20.30
N ASP A 156 -26.67 -1.02 19.55
CA ASP A 156 -27.67 -2.08 19.41
C ASP A 156 -27.06 -3.30 18.69
N VAL A 157 -26.33 -3.11 17.60
CA VAL A 157 -25.63 -4.20 16.91
C VAL A 157 -24.63 -4.89 17.82
N LEU A 158 -23.82 -4.13 18.56
CA LEU A 158 -22.86 -4.66 19.51
C LEU A 158 -23.54 -5.43 20.65
N ALA A 159 -24.66 -4.93 21.18
CA ALA A 159 -25.45 -5.62 22.19
C ALA A 159 -26.05 -6.93 21.65
N GLY A 160 -26.59 -6.92 20.42
CA GLY A 160 -27.12 -8.11 19.75
C GLY A 160 -26.07 -9.19 19.52
N LEU A 161 -24.86 -8.80 19.07
CA LEU A 161 -23.73 -9.73 18.91
C LEU A 161 -23.35 -10.35 20.25
N LYS A 162 -23.28 -9.55 21.33
CA LYS A 162 -23.00 -10.04 22.68
C LYS A 162 -24.05 -11.01 23.20
N ALA A 163 -25.34 -10.71 22.96
CA ALA A 163 -26.46 -11.52 23.45
C ALA A 163 -26.58 -12.86 22.73
N LYS A 164 -26.33 -12.91 21.41
CA LYS A 164 -26.56 -14.10 20.59
C LYS A 164 -25.29 -14.97 20.38
N ILE A 165 -24.12 -14.37 20.38
CA ILE A 165 -22.85 -15.08 20.11
C ILE A 165 -22.04 -15.25 21.41
N GLY A 166 -22.04 -14.24 22.28
CA GLY A 166 -21.29 -14.27 23.52
C GLY A 166 -20.40 -13.05 23.71
N HIS A 167 -19.55 -13.13 24.72
CA HIS A 167 -18.65 -12.03 25.05
C HIS A 167 -17.56 -11.87 23.96
N TYR A 168 -17.18 -10.62 23.70
CA TYR A 168 -16.13 -10.25 22.73
C TYR A 168 -15.33 -9.06 23.26
N GLU A 169 -14.11 -8.95 22.80
CA GLU A 169 -13.26 -7.78 22.94
C GLU A 169 -13.35 -6.91 21.68
N VAL A 170 -13.50 -5.62 21.87
CA VAL A 170 -13.47 -4.64 20.76
C VAL A 170 -12.03 -4.27 20.49
N LEU A 171 -11.48 -4.70 19.35
CA LEU A 171 -10.11 -4.39 18.96
C LEU A 171 -10.04 -3.04 18.24
N ARG A 172 -11.04 -2.72 17.39
CA ARG A 172 -11.06 -1.51 16.60
C ARG A 172 -12.50 -1.11 16.25
N ILE A 173 -12.80 0.16 16.39
CA ILE A 173 -14.04 0.76 15.87
C ILE A 173 -13.64 2.00 15.10
N GLU A 174 -14.05 2.09 13.84
CA GLU A 174 -13.84 3.25 13.01
C GLU A 174 -15.12 3.62 12.30
N LYS A 175 -15.30 4.91 12.08
CA LYS A 175 -16.44 5.47 11.36
C LYS A 175 -15.96 6.54 10.41
N VAL A 176 -16.32 6.41 9.14
CA VAL A 176 -16.00 7.39 8.10
C VAL A 176 -17.31 7.81 7.43
N GLY A 177 -17.67 9.07 7.58
CA GLY A 177 -18.85 9.63 6.92
C GLY A 177 -18.62 9.81 5.42
N ALA A 178 -19.71 9.84 4.65
CA ALA A 178 -19.68 9.93 3.18
C ALA A 178 -18.92 11.15 2.65
N VAL A 179 -18.98 12.29 3.33
CA VAL A 179 -18.27 13.53 2.93
C VAL A 179 -16.77 13.32 3.07
N ILE A 180 -16.32 12.79 4.20
CA ILE A 180 -14.89 12.54 4.48
C ILE A 180 -14.35 11.49 3.50
N SER A 181 -15.12 10.42 3.26
CA SER A 181 -14.76 9.38 2.30
C SER A 181 -14.56 9.92 0.89
N SER A 182 -15.46 10.80 0.42
CA SER A 182 -15.33 11.41 -0.90
C SER A 182 -14.12 12.34 -0.99
N GLU A 183 -13.82 13.09 0.08
CA GLU A 183 -12.65 13.95 0.16
C GLU A 183 -11.35 13.13 0.15
N LEU A 184 -11.27 12.06 0.95
CA LEU A 184 -10.12 11.16 0.96
C LEU A 184 -9.87 10.53 -0.40
N LYS A 185 -10.92 10.08 -1.09
CA LYS A 185 -10.82 9.52 -2.43
C LYS A 185 -10.30 10.53 -3.46
N ASN A 186 -10.81 11.75 -3.43
CA ASN A 186 -10.38 12.81 -4.33
C ASN A 186 -8.92 13.22 -4.06
N ASN A 187 -8.55 13.34 -2.79
CA ASN A 187 -7.17 13.66 -2.39
C ASN A 187 -6.20 12.55 -2.78
N ALA A 188 -6.59 11.27 -2.64
CA ALA A 188 -5.78 10.14 -3.08
C ALA A 188 -5.54 10.16 -4.59
N PHE A 189 -6.60 10.37 -5.38
CA PHE A 189 -6.49 10.49 -6.84
C PHE A 189 -5.62 11.69 -7.25
N LEU A 190 -5.81 12.83 -6.62
CA LEU A 190 -5.02 14.03 -6.87
C LEU A 190 -3.55 13.80 -6.51
N ALA A 191 -3.27 13.15 -5.37
CA ALA A 191 -1.91 12.84 -4.94
C ALA A 191 -1.18 11.94 -5.94
N LEU A 192 -1.82 10.85 -6.40
CA LEU A 192 -1.26 9.96 -7.41
C LEU A 192 -0.97 10.69 -8.72
N THR A 193 -1.92 11.49 -9.18
CA THR A 193 -1.79 12.25 -10.43
C THR A 193 -0.69 13.31 -10.35
N MET A 194 -0.67 14.09 -9.28
CA MET A 194 0.35 15.13 -9.06
C MET A 194 1.74 14.53 -8.92
N ALA A 195 1.90 13.44 -8.17
CA ALA A 195 3.16 12.75 -8.04
C ALA A 195 3.65 12.24 -9.40
N ALA A 196 2.79 11.59 -10.18
CA ALA A 196 3.12 11.10 -11.51
C ALA A 196 3.58 12.23 -12.44
N ILE A 197 2.84 13.35 -12.49
CA ILE A 197 3.20 14.52 -13.32
C ILE A 197 4.53 15.11 -12.87
N LEU A 198 4.73 15.36 -11.58
CA LEU A 198 5.97 15.95 -11.07
C LEU A 198 7.18 15.06 -11.31
N MET A 199 7.01 13.74 -11.19
CA MET A 199 8.07 12.79 -11.50
C MET A 199 8.38 12.75 -12.99
N LEU A 200 7.36 12.75 -13.85
CA LEU A 200 7.53 12.83 -15.30
C LEU A 200 8.29 14.10 -15.72
N VAL A 201 7.90 15.25 -15.18
CA VAL A 201 8.58 16.52 -15.44
C VAL A 201 10.04 16.45 -14.99
N TYR A 202 10.31 15.94 -13.78
CA TYR A 202 11.68 15.78 -13.29
C TYR A 202 12.53 14.89 -14.20
N ILE A 203 11.98 13.75 -14.65
CA ILE A 203 12.70 12.81 -15.52
C ILE A 203 12.95 13.44 -16.89
N ALA A 204 11.95 14.11 -17.47
CA ALA A 204 12.07 14.76 -18.77
C ALA A 204 13.10 15.90 -18.79
N LEU A 205 13.23 16.64 -17.68
CA LEU A 205 14.23 17.71 -17.52
C LEU A 205 15.64 17.19 -17.27
N ARG A 206 15.77 15.99 -16.67
CA ARG A 206 17.05 15.47 -16.19
C ARG A 206 17.67 14.46 -17.14
N PHE A 207 16.88 13.76 -17.94
CA PHE A 207 17.29 12.65 -18.80
C PHE A 207 16.80 12.83 -20.24
N GLU A 208 17.42 12.10 -21.18
CA GLU A 208 16.93 12.05 -22.54
C GLU A 208 15.52 11.42 -22.61
N ILE A 209 14.70 11.89 -23.52
CA ILE A 209 13.28 11.49 -23.69
C ILE A 209 13.14 9.96 -23.81
N LYS A 210 14.08 9.28 -24.47
CA LYS A 210 14.04 7.82 -24.65
C LYS A 210 14.11 7.07 -23.30
N PHE A 211 14.96 7.53 -22.38
CA PHE A 211 15.06 6.96 -21.03
C PHE A 211 13.85 7.35 -20.19
N ALA A 212 13.33 8.56 -20.34
CA ALA A 212 12.12 8.99 -19.66
C ALA A 212 10.92 8.09 -20.00
N VAL A 213 10.71 7.79 -21.28
CA VAL A 213 9.64 6.88 -21.74
C VAL A 213 9.84 5.47 -21.18
N ALA A 214 11.06 4.94 -21.23
CA ALA A 214 11.35 3.62 -20.70
C ALA A 214 11.10 3.54 -19.18
N GLY A 215 11.50 4.57 -18.43
CA GLY A 215 11.26 4.66 -16.98
C GLY A 215 9.78 4.72 -16.63
N VAL A 216 8.99 5.48 -17.39
CA VAL A 216 7.52 5.53 -17.22
C VAL A 216 6.86 4.20 -17.48
N LEU A 217 7.26 3.50 -18.53
CA LEU A 217 6.72 2.16 -18.85
C LEU A 217 7.07 1.15 -17.76
N ALA A 218 8.31 1.19 -17.23
CA ALA A 218 8.70 0.34 -16.10
C ALA A 218 7.87 0.66 -14.85
N LEU A 219 7.66 1.94 -14.55
CA LEU A 219 6.83 2.37 -13.44
C LEU A 219 5.38 1.90 -13.56
N MET A 220 4.78 2.07 -14.74
CA MET A 220 3.42 1.59 -14.98
C MET A 220 3.32 0.07 -14.82
N HIS A 221 4.32 -0.67 -15.28
CA HIS A 221 4.41 -2.10 -15.09
C HIS A 221 4.41 -2.47 -13.60
N ASP A 222 5.22 -1.82 -12.77
CA ASP A 222 5.34 -2.12 -11.33
C ASP A 222 4.06 -1.80 -10.57
N VAL A 223 3.43 -0.66 -10.91
CA VAL A 223 2.12 -0.28 -10.34
C VAL A 223 1.04 -1.27 -10.74
N LEU A 224 1.00 -1.71 -12.02
CA LEU A 224 0.01 -2.68 -12.50
C LEU A 224 0.17 -4.04 -11.84
N ILE A 225 1.42 -4.51 -11.63
CA ILE A 225 1.67 -5.75 -10.89
C ILE A 225 1.17 -5.63 -9.46
N THR A 226 1.49 -4.53 -8.78
CA THR A 226 1.06 -4.31 -7.39
C THR A 226 -0.46 -4.29 -7.27
N ILE A 227 -1.14 -3.52 -8.11
CA ILE A 227 -2.62 -3.48 -8.16
C ILE A 227 -3.18 -4.87 -8.50
N GLY A 228 -2.55 -5.57 -9.43
CA GLY A 228 -2.95 -6.94 -9.82
C GLY A 228 -2.87 -7.92 -8.67
N ILE A 229 -1.81 -7.89 -7.88
CA ILE A 229 -1.65 -8.75 -6.68
C ILE A 229 -2.74 -8.42 -5.65
N PHE A 230 -3.02 -7.14 -5.39
CA PHE A 230 -4.09 -6.73 -4.48
C PHE A 230 -5.46 -7.20 -4.95
N ALA A 231 -5.72 -7.13 -6.26
CA ALA A 231 -6.95 -7.63 -6.85
C ALA A 231 -7.08 -9.16 -6.75
N ILE A 232 -6.01 -9.91 -7.03
CA ILE A 232 -6.01 -11.39 -6.92
C ILE A 232 -6.28 -11.84 -5.50
N LEU A 233 -5.61 -11.21 -4.52
CA LEU A 233 -5.73 -11.55 -3.10
C LEU A 233 -6.94 -10.90 -2.43
N ASN A 234 -7.70 -10.08 -3.16
CA ASN A 234 -8.83 -9.30 -2.66
C ASN A 234 -8.50 -8.50 -1.39
N ILE A 235 -7.27 -7.97 -1.32
CA ILE A 235 -6.80 -7.18 -0.18
C ILE A 235 -7.49 -5.81 -0.19
N GLU A 236 -7.80 -5.32 1.00
CA GLU A 236 -8.41 -4.00 1.17
C GLU A 236 -7.46 -2.88 0.71
N VAL A 237 -8.03 -1.92 -0.02
CA VAL A 237 -7.35 -0.72 -0.48
C VAL A 237 -7.81 0.46 0.38
N ASP A 238 -6.91 0.97 1.18
CA ASP A 238 -7.09 2.12 2.07
C ASP A 238 -6.09 3.25 1.72
N SER A 239 -6.07 4.29 2.52
CA SER A 239 -5.09 5.37 2.34
C SER A 239 -3.65 4.93 2.56
N THR A 240 -3.41 3.88 3.34
CA THR A 240 -2.08 3.28 3.52
C THR A 240 -1.59 2.63 2.22
N PHE A 241 -2.50 1.99 1.46
CA PHE A 241 -2.18 1.47 0.14
C PHE A 241 -1.76 2.58 -0.83
N ILE A 242 -2.42 3.74 -0.80
CA ILE A 242 -2.02 4.89 -1.65
C ILE A 242 -0.61 5.36 -1.29
N ALA A 243 -0.30 5.44 0.00
CA ALA A 243 1.04 5.78 0.46
C ALA A 243 2.08 4.74 0.01
N ALA A 244 1.74 3.45 0.06
CA ALA A 244 2.61 2.36 -0.41
C ALA A 244 2.84 2.45 -1.93
N ILE A 245 1.80 2.66 -2.74
CA ILE A 245 1.94 2.85 -4.20
C ILE A 245 2.86 4.04 -4.51
N LEU A 246 2.67 5.19 -3.86
CA LEU A 246 3.53 6.35 -4.08
C LEU A 246 4.98 6.10 -3.66
N THR A 247 5.18 5.28 -2.63
CA THR A 247 6.51 4.84 -2.21
C THR A 247 7.15 3.93 -3.26
N ILE A 248 6.42 2.93 -3.75
CA ILE A 248 6.87 2.02 -4.82
C ILE A 248 7.24 2.85 -6.06
N VAL A 249 6.39 3.78 -6.46
CA VAL A 249 6.62 4.71 -7.57
C VAL A 249 7.93 5.49 -7.37
N GLY A 250 8.15 6.03 -6.18
CA GLY A 250 9.37 6.78 -5.86
C GLY A 250 10.64 5.92 -5.89
N TYR A 251 10.59 4.69 -5.39
CA TYR A 251 11.73 3.77 -5.40
C TYR A 251 11.97 3.16 -6.79
N SER A 252 10.93 2.68 -7.47
CA SER A 252 11.04 2.08 -8.81
C SER A 252 11.67 3.04 -9.80
N ILE A 253 11.27 4.30 -9.80
CA ILE A 253 11.90 5.33 -10.63
C ILE A 253 13.37 5.54 -10.25
N ASN A 254 13.70 5.52 -8.97
CA ASN A 254 15.08 5.72 -8.52
C ASN A 254 15.99 4.58 -8.96
N ASP A 255 15.48 3.36 -8.97
CA ASP A 255 16.23 2.17 -9.41
C ASP A 255 16.32 2.07 -10.94
N THR A 256 15.36 2.63 -11.66
CA THR A 256 15.34 2.63 -13.14
C THR A 256 16.25 3.70 -13.75
N ILE A 257 16.48 4.81 -13.06
CA ILE A 257 17.31 5.94 -13.50
C ILE A 257 18.78 5.75 -13.12
#